data_97906d8cf160ed123791aee879ae68ad
#
_entry.id   97906d8cf160ed123791aee879ae68ad
#
_cell.length_a   1.000
_cell.length_b   1.000
_cell.length_c   1.000
_cell.angle_alpha   90.00
_cell.angle_beta   90.00
_cell.angle_gamma   90.00
#
_symmetry.space_group_name_H-M   'P 1'
#
loop_
_entity.id
_entity.type
_entity.pdbx_description
1 polymer ?
#
loop_
_entity_poly.entity_id
_entity_poly.type
_entity_poly.pdbx_seq_one_letter_code
_entity_poly.pdbx_strand_id
1 'polypeptide(L)'
;MDNKKIVILIQSADQRGILAKVTSWFYGQGFNVLHCQQHTDDYEHVFFMRLELDMNDMKGSRKELADAFGSFAKEQGLNWSIHYSDYRSRVALMVS
;
A
#
# COMPACT_ATOMS: atom_id res chain seq x y z
N MET A 1 -7.23 5.67 20.82
CA MET A 1 -7.36 5.74 20.01
C MET A 1 -7.00 4.92 19.06
N ASP A 2 -7.56 4.53 18.31
CA ASP A 2 -7.22 3.64 17.40
C ASP A 2 -6.73 4.24 16.22
N ASN A 3 -5.53 4.17 15.92
CA ASN A 3 -5.00 4.68 14.71
C ASN A 3 -5.01 3.59 13.71
N LYS A 4 -6.12 3.43 13.07
CA LYS A 4 -6.26 2.37 12.10
C LYS A 4 -5.65 2.79 10.80
N LYS A 5 -4.77 1.98 10.30
CA LYS A 5 -4.04 2.28 9.08
C LYS A 5 -4.12 1.12 8.10
N ILE A 6 -4.01 1.46 6.83
CA ILE A 6 -3.86 0.47 5.79
C ILE A 6 -2.43 0.56 5.32
N VAL A 7 -1.73 -0.55 5.34
CA VAL A 7 -0.34 -0.60 4.92
C VAL A 7 -0.27 -1.37 3.61
N ILE A 8 0.27 -0.76 2.59
CA ILE A 8 0.36 -1.39 1.29
C ILE A 8 1.82 -1.54 0.94
N LEU A 9 2.21 -2.76 0.64
CA LEU A 9 3.58 -3.07 0.24
C LEU A 9 3.57 -3.36 -1.24
N ILE A 10 4.44 -2.70 -1.98
CA ILE A 10 4.49 -2.82 -3.42
C ILE A 10 5.91 -3.14 -3.83
N GLN A 11 6.04 -4.04 -4.77
CA GLN A 11 7.33 -4.42 -5.30
C GLN A 11 7.19 -4.47 -6.82
N SER A 12 8.11 -3.87 -7.52
CA SER A 12 8.07 -3.92 -8.98
C SER A 12 9.47 -3.76 -9.52
N ALA A 13 9.60 -4.00 -10.81
CA ALA A 13 10.85 -3.67 -11.47
C ALA A 13 11.00 -2.16 -11.40
N ASP A 14 12.23 -1.70 -11.41
CA ASP A 14 12.50 -0.28 -11.30
C ASP A 14 11.88 0.44 -12.49
N GLN A 15 10.88 1.27 -12.22
CA GLN A 15 10.17 1.99 -13.24
C GLN A 15 10.07 3.44 -12.86
N ARG A 16 10.31 4.32 -13.85
CA ARG A 16 10.15 5.70 -13.59
C ARG A 16 8.72 6.03 -13.33
N GLY A 17 8.48 6.88 -12.38
CA GLY A 17 7.14 7.39 -12.13
C GLY A 17 6.18 6.45 -11.44
N ILE A 18 6.64 5.29 -11.00
CA ILE A 18 5.72 4.37 -10.35
C ILE A 18 5.18 4.96 -9.05
N LEU A 19 6.01 5.68 -8.32
CA LEU A 19 5.58 6.31 -7.08
C LEU A 19 4.42 7.27 -7.35
N ALA A 20 4.57 8.11 -8.39
CA ALA A 20 3.54 9.07 -8.71
C ALA A 20 2.25 8.39 -9.14
N LYS A 21 2.36 7.32 -9.91
CA LYS A 21 1.17 6.60 -10.36
C LYS A 21 0.42 5.99 -9.19
N VAL A 22 1.13 5.37 -8.28
CA VAL A 22 0.50 4.70 -7.15
C VAL A 22 -0.12 5.72 -6.21
N THR A 23 0.59 6.78 -5.87
CA THR A 23 0.05 7.77 -4.95
C THR A 23 -1.12 8.50 -5.58
N SER A 24 -1.07 8.78 -6.87
CA SER A 24 -2.18 9.42 -7.55
C SER A 24 -3.41 8.54 -7.55
N TRP A 25 -3.23 7.25 -7.70
CA TRP A 25 -4.36 6.33 -7.67
C TRP A 25 -5.05 6.40 -6.32
N PHE A 26 -4.28 6.38 -5.22
CA PHE A 26 -4.89 6.43 -3.90
C PHE A 26 -5.53 7.79 -3.63
N TYR A 27 -4.92 8.87 -4.07
CA TYR A 27 -5.56 10.18 -3.91
C TYR A 27 -6.87 10.21 -4.69
N GLY A 28 -6.92 9.59 -5.87
CA GLY A 28 -8.15 9.53 -6.64
C GLY A 28 -9.24 8.74 -5.95
N GLN A 29 -8.86 7.83 -5.07
CA GLN A 29 -9.82 7.05 -4.30
C GLN A 29 -10.22 7.77 -3.01
N GLY A 30 -9.66 8.93 -2.75
CA GLY A 30 -10.00 9.69 -1.55
C GLY A 30 -9.11 9.45 -0.35
N PHE A 31 -8.00 8.76 -0.53
CA PHE A 31 -7.12 8.48 0.59
C PHE A 31 -6.05 9.54 0.74
N ASN A 32 -5.69 9.81 1.98
CA ASN A 32 -4.50 10.58 2.26
C ASN A 32 -3.38 9.61 2.54
N VAL A 33 -2.23 9.87 1.98
CA VAL A 33 -1.05 9.06 2.25
C VAL A 33 -0.39 9.63 3.49
N LEU A 34 -0.42 8.86 4.58
CA LEU A 34 0.13 9.31 5.84
C LEU A 34 1.64 9.16 5.87
N HIS A 35 2.14 8.16 5.20
CA HIS A 35 3.57 7.89 5.22
C HIS A 35 3.92 7.10 3.98
N CYS A 36 5.09 7.36 3.44
CA CYS A 36 5.53 6.66 2.24
C CYS A 36 7.02 6.41 2.35
N GLN A 37 7.41 5.17 2.23
CA GLN A 37 8.82 4.80 2.22
C GLN A 37 9.11 4.08 0.93
N GLN A 38 10.28 4.30 0.39
CA GLN A 38 10.67 3.64 -0.84
C GLN A 38 12.11 3.21 -0.75
N HIS A 39 12.42 2.16 -1.43
CA HIS A 39 13.76 1.62 -1.43
C HIS A 39 13.98 0.93 -2.77
N THR A 40 15.10 1.23 -3.40
CA THR A 40 15.46 0.60 -4.65
C THR A 40 16.64 -0.31 -4.40
N ASP A 41 16.53 -1.55 -4.83
CA ASP A 41 17.62 -2.48 -4.73
C ASP A 41 18.38 -2.43 -6.05
N ASP A 42 19.53 -1.80 -6.04
CA ASP A 42 20.29 -1.62 -7.26
C ASP A 42 20.82 -2.93 -7.79
N TYR A 43 21.02 -3.88 -6.92
CA TYR A 43 21.59 -5.13 -7.31
C TYR A 43 20.59 -5.94 -8.12
N GLU A 44 19.34 -5.99 -7.62
CA GLU A 44 18.30 -6.75 -8.28
C GLU A 44 17.47 -5.89 -9.20
N HIS A 45 17.67 -4.59 -9.19
CA HIS A 45 16.86 -3.66 -9.98
C HIS A 45 15.39 -3.76 -9.61
N VAL A 46 15.10 -3.84 -8.31
CA VAL A 46 13.76 -3.97 -7.81
C VAL A 46 13.43 -2.74 -6.98
N PHE A 47 12.23 -2.24 -7.15
CA PHE A 47 11.75 -1.08 -6.40
C PHE A 47 10.73 -1.56 -5.38
N PHE A 48 10.92 -1.15 -4.13
CA PHE A 48 10.01 -1.46 -3.05
C PHE A 48 9.38 -0.19 -2.53
N MET A 49 8.10 -0.25 -2.21
CA MET A 49 7.39 0.91 -1.69
C MET A 49 6.47 0.44 -0.56
N ARG A 50 6.42 1.22 0.51
CA ARG A 50 5.52 0.94 1.60
C ARG A 50 4.71 2.21 1.84
N LEU A 51 3.40 2.10 1.74
CA LEU A 51 2.51 3.23 1.95
C LEU A 51 1.64 2.97 3.16
N GLU A 52 1.42 4.02 3.93
CA GLU A 52 0.46 3.96 5.03
C GLU A 52 -0.65 4.94 4.74
N LEU A 53 -1.87 4.45 4.78
CA LEU A 53 -3.04 5.24 4.50
C LEU A 53 -3.94 5.26 5.72
N ASP A 54 -4.75 6.30 5.84
CA ASP A 54 -5.69 6.40 6.94
C ASP A 54 -6.90 5.54 6.60
N MET A 55 -7.17 4.55 7.45
CA MET A 55 -8.30 3.67 7.20
C MET A 55 -9.63 4.42 7.22
N ASN A 56 -9.69 5.55 7.90
CA ASN A 56 -10.92 6.33 7.94
C ASN A 56 -11.30 6.88 6.58
N ASP A 57 -10.37 6.91 5.65
CA ASP A 57 -10.65 7.38 4.31
C ASP A 57 -11.24 6.30 3.42
N MET A 58 -11.31 5.07 3.91
CA MET A 58 -11.82 3.98 3.09
C MET A 58 -13.32 4.07 2.96
N LYS A 59 -13.83 4.10 1.76
CA LYS A 59 -15.23 4.29 1.51
C LYS A 59 -15.99 3.05 1.19
N GLY A 60 -15.34 1.97 0.96
CA GLY A 60 -16.00 0.71 0.66
C GLY A 60 -15.45 -0.37 1.56
N SER A 61 -15.60 -1.59 1.15
CA SER A 61 -15.12 -2.70 1.95
C SER A 61 -13.67 -2.99 1.62
N ARG A 62 -13.04 -3.79 2.45
CA ARG A 62 -11.67 -4.19 2.20
C ARG A 62 -11.56 -4.96 0.90
N LYS A 63 -12.57 -5.76 0.60
CA LYS A 63 -12.57 -6.51 -0.63
C LYS A 63 -12.64 -5.60 -1.83
N GLU A 64 -13.46 -4.56 -1.76
CA GLU A 64 -13.57 -3.64 -2.86
C GLU A 64 -12.26 -2.92 -3.12
N LEU A 65 -11.59 -2.51 -2.05
CA LEU A 65 -10.31 -1.86 -2.21
C LEU A 65 -9.29 -2.80 -2.81
N ALA A 66 -9.25 -4.03 -2.34
CA ALA A 66 -8.29 -5.00 -2.85
C ALA A 66 -8.56 -5.31 -4.32
N ASP A 67 -9.83 -5.44 -4.70
CA ASP A 67 -10.17 -5.72 -6.08
C ASP A 67 -9.79 -4.54 -6.99
N ALA A 68 -10.08 -3.33 -6.55
CA ALA A 68 -9.78 -2.16 -7.36
C ALA A 68 -8.28 -1.96 -7.49
N PHE A 69 -7.56 -2.06 -6.39
CA PHE A 69 -6.12 -1.88 -6.46
C PHE A 69 -5.47 -3.02 -7.22
N GLY A 70 -6.02 -4.23 -7.09
CA GLY A 70 -5.49 -5.37 -7.82
C GLY A 70 -5.55 -5.18 -9.34
N SER A 71 -6.65 -4.60 -9.82
CA SER A 71 -6.76 -4.31 -11.24
C SER A 71 -5.71 -3.29 -11.67
N PHE A 72 -5.55 -2.23 -10.86
CA PHE A 72 -4.56 -1.22 -11.17
C PHE A 72 -3.15 -1.83 -11.16
N ALA A 73 -2.86 -2.63 -10.15
CA ALA A 73 -1.53 -3.22 -10.01
C ALA A 73 -1.23 -4.18 -11.15
N LYS A 74 -2.24 -4.90 -11.62
CA LYS A 74 -2.04 -5.80 -12.72
C LYS A 74 -1.68 -5.04 -13.99
N GLU A 75 -2.33 -3.92 -14.21
CA GLU A 75 -2.03 -3.11 -15.37
C GLU A 75 -0.62 -2.55 -15.32
N GLN A 76 -0.15 -2.25 -14.12
CA GLN A 76 1.16 -1.67 -13.94
C GLN A 76 2.26 -2.70 -13.74
N GLY A 77 1.90 -3.96 -13.63
CA GLY A 77 2.89 -5.01 -13.41
C GLY A 77 3.47 -5.01 -12.02
N LEU A 78 2.67 -4.71 -11.01
CA LEU A 78 3.15 -4.62 -9.64
C LEU A 78 2.82 -5.86 -8.86
N ASN A 79 3.71 -6.21 -7.94
CA ASN A 79 3.41 -7.19 -6.91
C ASN A 79 3.06 -6.41 -5.66
N TRP A 80 2.05 -6.84 -4.93
CA TRP A 80 1.56 -6.02 -3.84
C TRP A 80 0.88 -6.86 -2.78
N SER A 81 0.76 -6.27 -1.58
CA SER A 81 -0.03 -6.86 -0.53
C SER A 81 -0.61 -5.74 0.31
N ILE A 82 -1.75 -5.97 0.93
CA ILE A 82 -2.42 -5.01 1.77
C ILE A 82 -2.54 -5.59 3.15
N HIS A 83 -2.19 -4.80 4.15
CA HIS A 83 -2.30 -5.19 5.54
C HIS A 83 -3.08 -4.13 6.29
N TYR A 84 -3.92 -4.55 7.22
CA TYR A 84 -4.72 -3.63 8.00
C TYR A 84 -4.28 -3.69 9.46
N SER A 85 -4.14 -2.52 10.05
CA SER A 85 -3.73 -2.48 11.44
C SER A 85 -4.86 -1.97 12.30
N ASP A 86 -6.02 -2.60 12.16
CA ASP A 86 -7.20 -2.18 12.88
C ASP A 86 -7.48 -3.09 14.06
N TYR A 87 -6.52 -3.91 14.47
CA TYR A 87 -6.73 -4.78 15.58
C TYR A 87 -5.62 -4.56 16.60
N ARG A 88 -5.75 -5.17 17.72
CA ARG A 88 -4.81 -4.97 18.72
C ARG A 88 -3.57 -5.50 18.39
N SER A 89 -2.66 -4.74 18.41
CA SER A 89 -1.47 -5.17 17.88
C SER A 89 -0.72 -6.09 18.68
N ARG A 90 -1.06 -6.22 19.88
CA ARG A 90 -0.31 -7.04 20.61
C ARG A 90 -0.21 -8.31 20.03
N VAL A 91 -1.09 -8.63 19.32
CA VAL A 91 -1.02 -9.89 18.76
C VAL A 91 0.12 -10.00 17.89
N ALA A 92 0.34 -8.99 17.27
CA ALA A 92 1.33 -9.09 16.31
C ALA A 92 2.58 -9.45 16.88
N LEU A 93 2.65 -9.18 17.99
CA LEU A 93 3.80 -9.38 18.37
C LEU A 93 4.16 -10.59 18.48
N MET A 94 3.53 -11.11 18.67
CA MET A 94 3.92 -12.18 18.87
C MET A 94 4.39 -12.78 17.95
N VAL A 95 4.35 -12.59 17.34
CA VAL A 95 4.72 -13.25 16.51
C VAL A 95 5.68 -13.13 16.12
N SER A 96 6.01 -12.84 16.17
CA SER A 96 6.97 -12.78 15.78
C SER A 96 7.48 -13.02 15.95
#